data_6f75147c9c8063da527754d11b3d99a1
#
_entry.id   6f75147c9c8063da527754d11b3d99a1
#
_cell.length_a   1.000
_cell.length_b   1.000
_cell.length_c   1.000
_cell.angle_alpha   90.00
_cell.angle_beta   90.00
_cell.angle_gamma   90.00
#
_symmetry.space_group_name_H-M   'P 1'
#
loop_
_entity.id
_entity.type
_entity.pdbx_description
1 polymer ?
#
loop_
_entity_poly.entity_id
_entity_poly.type
_entity_poly.pdbx_seq_one_letter_code
_entity_poly.pdbx_strand_id
1 'polypeptide(L)'
;LFVLLEGEGELLLGDEVHAVRRGHVVARPPGTGVAHAFRAGPCGLALLAYGTREPNDICFYPRSGKISFRGVGVVGRIEPLDYWQGED
;
A
#
# COMPACT_ATOMS: atom_id res chain seq x y z
N LEU A 1 5.29 3.32 -6.73
CA LEU A 1 6.33 4.32 -6.67
C LEU A 1 5.74 5.70 -6.43
N PHE A 2 6.29 6.42 -5.48
CA PHE A 2 5.87 7.79 -5.17
C PHE A 2 7.07 8.71 -5.27
N VAL A 3 6.87 9.87 -5.87
CA VAL A 3 7.89 10.92 -5.94
C VAL A 3 7.34 12.14 -5.21
N LEU A 4 8.05 12.62 -4.20
CA LEU A 4 7.65 13.81 -3.46
C LEU A 4 8.04 15.05 -4.25
N LEU A 5 7.04 15.77 -4.75
CA LEU A 5 7.24 16.91 -5.63
C LEU A 5 7.39 18.22 -4.88
N GLU A 6 6.66 18.39 -3.79
CA GLU A 6 6.62 19.65 -3.04
C GLU A 6 6.11 19.41 -1.63
N GLY A 7 6.61 20.23 -0.69
CA GLY A 7 6.19 20.16 0.70
C GLY A 7 6.93 19.11 1.51
N GLU A 8 6.39 18.83 2.69
CA GLU A 8 6.94 17.85 3.60
C GLU A 8 5.84 17.18 4.42
N GLY A 9 6.14 16.03 4.97
CA GLY A 9 5.19 15.28 5.78
C GLY A 9 5.83 14.01 6.30
N GLU A 10 4.99 12.99 6.50
CA GLU A 10 5.40 11.71 7.05
C GLU A 10 4.89 10.57 6.17
N LEU A 11 5.71 9.54 6.03
CA LEU A 11 5.32 8.25 5.49
C LEU A 11 5.10 7.31 6.66
N LEU A 12 3.88 6.78 6.75
CA LEU A 12 3.54 5.74 7.70
C LEU A 12 3.73 4.41 7.01
N LEU A 13 4.62 3.58 7.51
CA LEU A 13 5.00 2.31 6.90
C LEU A 13 4.91 1.20 7.95
N GLY A 14 3.77 0.49 7.98
CA GLY A 14 3.47 -0.40 9.09
C GLY A 14 3.43 0.39 10.40
N ASP A 15 4.30 0.03 11.34
CA ASP A 15 4.44 0.74 12.62
C ASP A 15 5.53 1.82 12.59
N GLU A 16 6.20 2.00 11.46
CA GLU A 16 7.26 2.99 11.32
C GLU A 16 6.72 4.32 10.78
N VAL A 17 7.37 5.40 11.19
CA VAL A 17 7.08 6.75 10.72
C VAL A 17 8.37 7.36 10.18
N HIS A 18 8.35 7.75 8.93
CA HIS A 18 9.50 8.34 8.26
C HIS A 18 9.18 9.75 7.78
N ALA A 19 10.04 10.72 8.09
CA ALA A 19 9.91 12.05 7.54
C ALA A 19 10.21 12.03 6.05
N VAL A 20 9.36 12.67 5.26
CA VAL A 20 9.54 12.78 3.81
C VAL A 20 9.41 14.22 3.36
N ARG A 21 10.11 14.56 2.28
CA ARG A 21 10.13 15.90 1.72
C ARG A 21 10.40 15.84 0.23
N ARG A 22 10.31 16.99 -0.42
CA ARG A 22 10.61 17.16 -1.83
C ARG A 22 11.90 16.45 -2.24
N GLY A 23 11.85 15.69 -3.32
CA GLY A 23 12.97 14.94 -3.86
C GLY A 23 13.07 13.50 -3.36
N HIS A 24 12.33 13.14 -2.32
CA HIS A 24 12.30 11.74 -1.89
C HIS A 24 11.51 10.88 -2.87
N VAL A 25 11.98 9.67 -3.05
CA VAL A 25 11.32 8.63 -3.84
C VAL A 25 11.02 7.45 -2.92
N VAL A 26 9.77 7.01 -2.94
CA VAL A 26 9.32 5.88 -2.12
C VAL A 26 8.91 4.74 -3.05
N ALA A 27 9.64 3.63 -2.97
CA ALA A 27 9.30 2.42 -3.70
C ALA A 27 8.41 1.52 -2.85
N ARG A 28 7.32 1.04 -3.44
CA ARG A 28 6.42 0.10 -2.78
C ARG A 28 6.28 -1.16 -3.62
N PRO A 29 7.24 -2.11 -3.49
CA PRO A 29 7.17 -3.37 -4.22
C PRO A 29 5.99 -4.23 -3.73
N PRO A 30 5.47 -5.12 -4.60
CA PRO A 30 4.39 -6.02 -4.21
C PRO A 30 4.84 -7.04 -3.17
N GLY A 31 3.89 -7.62 -2.45
CA GLY A 31 4.12 -8.78 -1.59
C GLY A 31 4.79 -8.49 -0.24
N THR A 32 4.93 -7.24 0.16
CA THR A 32 5.56 -6.92 1.45
C THR A 32 4.66 -7.19 2.66
N GLY A 33 3.34 -7.18 2.46
CA GLY A 33 2.39 -7.31 3.56
C GLY A 33 2.36 -6.11 4.52
N VAL A 34 3.00 -5.01 4.15
CA VAL A 34 3.12 -3.81 4.98
C VAL A 34 2.29 -2.69 4.38
N ALA A 35 1.36 -2.15 5.17
CA ALA A 35 0.53 -1.02 4.74
C ALA A 35 1.31 0.29 4.79
N HIS A 36 0.93 1.23 3.92
CA HIS A 36 1.52 2.57 3.91
C HIS A 36 0.45 3.66 3.83
N ALA A 37 0.80 4.83 4.30
CA ALA A 37 0.01 6.05 4.14
C ALA A 37 0.92 7.27 4.22
N PHE A 38 0.48 8.36 3.61
CA PHE A 38 1.18 9.65 3.73
C PHE A 38 0.36 10.60 4.60
N ARG A 39 1.04 11.36 5.43
CA ARG A 39 0.45 12.43 6.24
C ARG A 39 1.14 13.73 5.89
N ALA A 40 0.38 14.69 5.38
CA ALA A 40 0.92 16.00 5.05
C ALA A 40 1.28 16.79 6.29
N GLY A 41 2.37 17.55 6.21
CA GLY A 41 2.71 18.56 7.22
C GLY A 41 1.87 19.83 7.07
N PRO A 42 2.16 20.87 7.88
CA PRO A 42 1.35 22.11 7.91
C PRO A 42 1.26 22.84 6.57
N CYS A 43 2.30 22.73 5.75
CA CYS A 43 2.35 23.37 4.42
C CYS A 43 1.83 22.50 3.29
N GLY A 44 1.32 21.31 3.62
CA GLY A 44 0.83 20.37 2.63
C GLY A 44 1.93 19.49 2.05
N LEU A 45 1.51 18.56 1.20
CA LEU A 45 2.40 17.60 0.54
C LEU A 45 1.84 17.31 -0.84
N ALA A 46 2.65 17.52 -1.88
CA ALA A 46 2.30 17.13 -3.24
C ALA A 46 3.20 15.97 -3.66
N LEU A 47 2.60 14.90 -4.16
CA LEU A 47 3.33 13.73 -4.63
C LEU A 47 2.78 13.22 -5.96
N LEU A 48 3.65 12.61 -6.73
CA LEU A 48 3.29 11.86 -7.92
C LEU A 48 3.25 10.39 -7.56
N ALA A 49 2.11 9.75 -7.77
CA ALA A 49 1.96 8.31 -7.60
C ALA A 49 2.01 7.64 -8.98
N TYR A 50 2.89 6.69 -9.13
CA TYR A 50 3.07 5.95 -10.37
C TYR A 50 2.98 4.46 -10.10
N GLY A 51 2.22 3.77 -10.92
CA GLY A 51 2.06 2.32 -10.84
C GLY A 51 1.57 1.73 -12.13
N THR A 52 1.52 0.41 -12.19
CA THR A 52 0.92 -0.33 -13.29
C THR A 52 -0.56 -0.56 -13.02
N ARG A 53 -1.32 -0.78 -14.09
CA ARG A 53 -2.75 -1.15 -14.00
C ARG A 53 -2.96 -2.56 -14.52
N GLU A 54 -2.35 -3.51 -13.83
CA GLU A 54 -2.47 -4.90 -14.20
C GLU A 54 -3.88 -5.42 -13.86
N PRO A 55 -4.65 -5.99 -14.83
CA PRO A 55 -6.02 -6.47 -14.58
C PRO A 55 -6.12 -7.55 -13.52
N ASN A 56 -5.10 -8.37 -13.35
CA ASN A 56 -5.07 -9.47 -12.39
C ASN A 56 -4.44 -9.08 -11.06
N ASP A 57 -4.25 -7.81 -10.83
CA ASP A 57 -3.61 -7.31 -9.62
C ASP A 57 -4.43 -7.61 -8.37
N ILE A 58 -3.72 -7.93 -7.29
CA ILE A 58 -4.31 -8.24 -5.99
C ILE A 58 -3.74 -7.25 -4.99
N CYS A 59 -4.63 -6.65 -4.20
CA CYS A 59 -4.22 -5.74 -3.14
C CYS A 59 -4.69 -6.29 -1.79
N PHE A 60 -3.76 -6.46 -0.87
CA PHE A 60 -4.04 -6.88 0.50
C PHE A 60 -3.92 -5.70 1.44
N TYR A 61 -4.88 -5.58 2.35
CA TYR A 61 -4.95 -4.52 3.36
C TYR A 61 -4.72 -5.14 4.74
N PRO A 62 -3.49 -5.09 5.27
CA PRO A 62 -3.14 -5.82 6.49
C PRO A 62 -3.96 -5.46 7.73
N ARG A 63 -4.34 -4.19 7.89
CA ARG A 63 -5.07 -3.74 9.08
C ARG A 63 -6.49 -4.27 9.13
N SER A 64 -7.19 -4.28 8.00
CA SER A 64 -8.58 -4.71 7.92
C SER A 64 -8.74 -6.18 7.54
N GLY A 65 -7.66 -6.83 7.07
CA GLY A 65 -7.70 -8.18 6.55
C GLY A 65 -8.46 -8.30 5.24
N LYS A 66 -8.65 -7.17 4.53
CA LYS A 66 -9.34 -7.17 3.25
C LYS A 66 -8.39 -7.54 2.12
N ILE A 67 -8.97 -8.10 1.07
CA ILE A 67 -8.28 -8.36 -0.18
C ILE A 67 -9.13 -7.87 -1.34
N SER A 68 -8.51 -7.21 -2.29
CA SER A 68 -9.15 -6.72 -3.51
C SER A 68 -8.61 -7.50 -4.70
N PHE A 69 -9.51 -8.11 -5.45
CA PHE A 69 -9.23 -8.79 -6.71
C PHE A 69 -9.68 -7.89 -7.85
N ARG A 70 -8.74 -7.20 -8.45
CA ARG A 70 -9.06 -6.19 -9.46
C ARG A 70 -9.76 -6.76 -10.69
N GLY A 71 -9.31 -7.92 -11.18
CA GLY A 71 -9.84 -8.52 -12.41
C GLY A 71 -11.31 -8.89 -12.35
N VAL A 72 -11.82 -9.20 -11.16
CA VAL A 72 -13.24 -9.56 -10.96
C VAL A 72 -14.03 -8.50 -10.19
N GLY A 73 -13.37 -7.42 -9.78
CA GLY A 73 -14.02 -6.32 -9.08
C GLY A 73 -14.56 -6.70 -7.69
N VAL A 74 -13.97 -7.65 -7.03
CA VAL A 74 -14.40 -8.14 -5.72
C VAL A 74 -13.46 -7.67 -4.64
N VAL A 75 -14.04 -7.17 -3.54
CA VAL A 75 -13.31 -6.88 -2.31
C VAL A 75 -13.94 -7.70 -1.19
N GLY A 76 -13.14 -8.45 -0.46
CA GLY A 76 -13.62 -9.30 0.62
C GLY A 76 -12.63 -9.35 1.75
N ARG A 77 -12.92 -10.16 2.75
CA ARG A 77 -11.98 -10.51 3.80
C ARG A 77 -11.50 -11.92 3.58
N ILE A 78 -10.26 -12.18 3.98
CA ILE A 78 -9.67 -13.51 3.86
C ILE A 78 -9.45 -14.11 5.23
N GLU A 79 -9.55 -15.44 5.28
CA GLU A 79 -9.17 -16.26 6.42
C GLU A 79 -8.00 -17.13 5.95
N PRO A 80 -6.77 -16.89 6.45
CA PRO A 80 -5.64 -17.72 6.07
C PRO A 80 -5.84 -19.16 6.52
N LEU A 81 -5.62 -20.09 5.61
CA LEU A 81 -5.70 -21.51 5.89
C LEU A 81 -4.35 -22.17 5.60
N ASP A 82 -4.08 -23.30 6.27
CA ASP A 82 -3.01 -24.18 5.87
C ASP A 82 -3.36 -24.81 4.53
N TYR A 83 -2.37 -25.05 3.69
CA TYR A 83 -2.56 -25.58 2.33
C TYR A 83 -3.41 -26.85 2.32
N TRP A 84 -3.19 -27.74 3.29
CA TRP A 84 -3.89 -29.02 3.37
C TRP A 84 -5.20 -28.97 4.15
N GLN A 85 -5.55 -27.85 4.75
CA GLN A 85 -6.79 -27.72 5.50
C GLN A 85 -8.00 -27.87 4.60
N GLY A 86 -8.86 -28.83 4.90
CA GLY A 86 -10.02 -29.15 4.08
C GLY A 86 -9.75 -30.15 2.96
N GLU A 87 -8.50 -30.55 2.79
CA GLU A 87 -8.13 -31.62 1.84
C GLU A 87 -8.05 -32.97 2.54
N ASP A 88 -8.71 -33.93 1.97
CA ASP A 88 -8.73 -35.31 2.50
C ASP A 88 -7.69 -36.19 1.83
#